data_38e9fafc6b4a62d2034cf72304b9f9ab
#
_entry.id   38e9fafc6b4a62d2034cf72304b9f9ab
#
_cell.length_a   1.000
_cell.length_b   1.000
_cell.length_c   1.000
_cell.angle_alpha   90.00
_cell.angle_beta   90.00
_cell.angle_gamma   90.00
#
_symmetry.space_group_name_H-M   'P 1'
#
loop_
_entity.id
_entity.type
_entity.pdbx_description
1 polymer ?
#
loop_
_entity_poly.entity_id
_entity_poly.type
_entity_poly.pdbx_seq_one_letter_code
_entity_poly.pdbx_strand_id
1 'polypeptide(L)' 'MLHTEEFVGIILHVPRTHKTKALANPAQPHGALLHELERYIEAQNPDVTDVSVVSAIDTGQADKSHKPVRHWYHVTYEA' A
#
# COMPACT_ATOMS: atom_id res chain seq x y z
N MET A 1 -9.59 35.28 -9.92
CA MET A 1 -8.29 35.19 -9.23
C MET A 1 -8.34 34.25 -8.06
N LEU A 2 -9.36 34.31 -7.24
CA LEU A 2 -9.52 33.39 -6.13
C LEU A 2 -9.64 31.92 -6.58
N HIS A 3 -10.17 31.72 -7.76
CA HIS A 3 -10.34 30.38 -8.32
C HIS A 3 -9.04 29.65 -8.58
N THR A 4 -7.96 30.38 -8.82
CA THR A 4 -6.65 29.78 -9.09
C THR A 4 -6.09 29.07 -7.86
N GLU A 5 -6.26 29.63 -6.68
CA GLU A 5 -5.78 29.03 -5.44
C GLU A 5 -6.54 27.74 -5.10
N GLU A 6 -7.86 27.74 -5.25
CA GLU A 6 -8.67 26.55 -5.04
C GLU A 6 -8.28 25.44 -5.99
N PHE A 7 -8.03 25.80 -7.23
CA PHE A 7 -7.64 24.86 -8.25
C PHE A 7 -6.27 24.21 -7.94
N VAL A 8 -5.33 25.00 -7.48
CA VAL A 8 -3.99 24.50 -7.09
C VAL A 8 -4.11 23.55 -5.91
N GLY A 9 -4.97 23.85 -4.93
CA GLY A 9 -5.21 22.98 -3.80
C GLY A 9 -5.75 21.61 -4.20
N ILE A 10 -6.64 21.56 -5.16
CA ILE A 10 -7.19 20.31 -5.69
C ILE A 10 -6.09 19.49 -6.39
N ILE A 11 -5.25 20.14 -7.16
CA ILE A 11 -4.15 19.47 -7.89
C ILE A 11 -3.15 18.83 -6.93
N LEU A 12 -2.89 19.45 -5.79
CA LEU A 12 -1.94 18.94 -4.79
C LEU A 12 -2.41 17.64 -4.12
N HIS A 13 -3.67 17.27 -4.27
CA HIS A 13 -4.21 16.03 -3.72
C HIS A 13 -4.24 14.87 -4.71
N VAL A 14 -3.56 15.01 -5.84
CA VAL A 14 -3.46 13.91 -6.81
C VAL A 14 -2.60 12.80 -6.22
N PRO A 15 -3.10 11.56 -6.14
CA PRO A 15 -2.34 10.43 -5.63
C PRO A 15 -1.08 10.19 -6.46
N ARG A 16 -0.02 9.76 -5.77
CA ARG A 16 1.24 9.40 -6.41
C ARG A 16 1.46 7.90 -6.32
N THR A 17 2.15 7.37 -7.30
CA THR A 17 2.52 5.96 -7.34
C THR A 17 3.83 5.73 -6.61
N HIS A 18 3.84 4.72 -5.73
CA HIS A 18 5.00 4.34 -4.95
C HIS A 18 5.24 2.85 -5.06
N LYS A 19 6.48 2.44 -4.82
CA LYS A 19 6.87 1.02 -4.77
C LYS A 19 7.54 0.73 -3.44
N THR A 20 7.17 -0.41 -2.86
CA THR A 20 7.72 -0.84 -1.57
C THR A 20 7.66 -2.36 -1.44
N LYS A 21 8.21 -2.86 -0.33
CA LYS A 21 8.01 -4.24 0.10
C LYS A 21 7.06 -4.25 1.28
N ALA A 22 6.18 -5.24 1.31
CA ALA A 22 5.22 -5.39 2.40
C ALA A 22 4.99 -6.87 2.71
N LEU A 23 4.61 -7.16 3.95
CA LEU A 23 4.35 -8.52 4.42
C LEU A 23 2.85 -8.79 4.41
N ALA A 24 2.48 -9.99 3.97
CA ALA A 24 1.12 -10.48 4.04
C ALA A 24 1.07 -12.00 4.02
N ASN A 25 -0.03 -12.54 4.54
CA ASN A 25 -0.30 -13.98 4.47
C ASN A 25 -0.77 -14.36 3.08
N PRO A 26 -0.01 -15.19 2.33
CA PRO A 26 -0.37 -15.55 0.96
C PRO A 26 -1.56 -16.50 0.87
N ALA A 27 -1.98 -17.11 1.98
CA ALA A 27 -3.01 -18.15 1.99
C ALA A 27 -4.41 -17.59 2.23
N GLN A 28 -4.67 -16.34 1.88
CA GLN A 28 -5.96 -15.70 2.06
C GLN A 28 -6.54 -15.21 0.73
N PRO A 29 -7.85 -14.94 0.66
CA PRO A 29 -8.46 -14.41 -0.55
C PRO A 29 -7.81 -13.11 -1.00
N HIS A 30 -7.85 -12.86 -2.31
CA HIS A 30 -7.17 -11.71 -2.92
C HIS A 30 -7.54 -10.37 -2.28
N GLY A 31 -8.83 -10.12 -2.04
CA GLY A 31 -9.27 -8.88 -1.41
C GLY A 31 -8.71 -8.68 -0.01
N ALA A 32 -8.67 -9.74 0.79
CA ALA A 32 -8.09 -9.70 2.13
C ALA A 32 -6.57 -9.50 2.08
N LEU A 33 -5.90 -10.11 1.10
CA LEU A 33 -4.47 -9.95 0.87
C LEU A 33 -4.12 -8.49 0.59
N LEU A 34 -4.82 -7.86 -0.33
CA LEU A 34 -4.59 -6.45 -0.66
C LEU A 34 -4.82 -5.55 0.55
N HIS A 35 -5.84 -5.85 1.34
CA HIS A 35 -6.16 -5.08 2.54
C HIS A 35 -5.06 -5.19 3.59
N GLU A 36 -4.51 -6.37 3.78
CA GLU A 36 -3.40 -6.58 4.70
C GLU A 36 -2.15 -5.82 4.26
N LEU A 37 -1.85 -5.83 2.96
CA LEU A 37 -0.73 -5.08 2.40
C LEU A 37 -0.90 -3.58 2.62
N GLU A 38 -2.09 -3.06 2.39
CA GLU A 38 -2.41 -1.65 2.61
C GLU A 38 -2.20 -1.25 4.06
N ARG A 39 -2.67 -2.07 5.00
CA ARG A 39 -2.48 -1.81 6.43
C ARG A 39 -1.02 -1.86 6.84
N TYR A 40 -0.26 -2.78 6.28
CA TYR A 40 1.18 -2.87 6.55
C TYR A 40 1.88 -1.58 6.11
N ILE A 41 1.58 -1.11 4.90
CA ILE A 41 2.19 0.10 4.35
C ILE A 41 1.83 1.31 5.21
N GLU A 42 0.58 1.43 5.61
CA GLU A 42 0.13 2.53 6.47
C GLU A 42 0.81 2.50 7.84
N ALA A 43 0.99 1.31 8.41
CA ALA A 43 1.66 1.16 9.70
C ALA A 43 3.14 1.55 9.63
N GLN A 44 3.80 1.29 8.51
CA GLN A 44 5.21 1.66 8.30
C GLN A 44 5.39 3.14 7.94
N ASN A 45 4.33 3.81 7.51
CA ASN A 45 4.36 5.19 7.04
C ASN A 45 3.21 5.98 7.69
N PRO A 46 3.33 6.37 8.97
CA PRO A 46 2.22 6.97 9.71
C PRO A 46 1.63 8.24 9.09
N ASP A 47 2.39 8.92 8.24
CA ASP A 47 1.94 10.14 7.57
C ASP A 47 1.14 9.86 6.30
N VAL A 48 1.04 8.59 5.90
CA VAL A 48 0.34 8.18 4.69
C VAL A 48 -1.00 7.55 5.06
N THR A 49 -2.07 8.04 4.41
CA THR A 49 -3.42 7.51 4.57
C THR A 49 -3.97 7.14 3.20
N ASP A 50 -5.05 6.36 3.20
CA ASP A 50 -5.76 5.99 1.99
C ASP A 50 -4.88 5.29 0.96
N VAL A 51 -4.04 4.36 1.43
CA VAL A 51 -3.21 3.56 0.55
C VAL A 51 -4.09 2.64 -0.28
N SER A 52 -3.87 2.67 -1.60
CA SER A 52 -4.55 1.79 -2.55
C SER A 52 -3.50 0.97 -3.30
N VAL A 53 -3.50 -0.34 -3.08
CA VAL A 53 -2.58 -1.24 -3.76
C VAL A 53 -3.04 -1.46 -5.19
N VAL A 54 -2.15 -1.16 -6.14
CA VAL A 54 -2.40 -1.32 -7.58
C VAL A 54 -1.91 -2.68 -8.04
N SER A 55 -0.77 -3.14 -7.51
CA SER A 55 -0.16 -4.39 -7.91
C SER A 55 0.63 -4.98 -6.74
N ALA A 56 0.57 -6.29 -6.59
CA ALA A 56 1.32 -7.00 -5.55
C ALA A 56 1.85 -8.30 -6.13
N ILE A 57 3.16 -8.50 -6.02
CA ILE A 57 3.84 -9.68 -6.55
C ILE A 57 4.52 -10.40 -5.40
N ASP A 58 4.14 -11.65 -5.17
CA ASP A 58 4.76 -12.51 -4.17
C ASP A 58 6.21 -12.78 -4.58
N THR A 59 7.16 -12.44 -3.70
CA THR A 59 8.57 -12.69 -3.97
C THR A 59 8.98 -14.13 -3.71
N GLY A 60 8.12 -14.92 -3.06
CA GLY A 60 8.43 -16.27 -2.60
C GLY A 60 9.26 -16.29 -1.31
N GLN A 61 9.70 -15.16 -0.82
CA GLN A 61 10.47 -15.08 0.42
C GLN A 61 9.52 -15.09 1.62
N ALA A 62 9.63 -16.13 2.44
CA ALA A 62 8.80 -16.30 3.63
C ALA A 62 9.43 -15.61 4.84
N ASP A 63 8.58 -15.02 5.67
CA ASP A 63 8.93 -14.56 7.00
C ASP A 63 8.22 -15.48 8.00
N LYS A 64 9.00 -16.31 8.69
CA LYS A 64 8.50 -17.32 9.62
C LYS A 64 8.38 -16.81 11.06
N SER A 65 8.69 -15.54 11.30
CA SER A 65 8.58 -14.94 12.64
C SER A 65 7.13 -14.67 13.04
N HIS A 66 6.19 -14.80 12.10
CA HIS A 66 4.76 -14.63 12.32
C HIS A 66 4.00 -15.93 12.13
N LYS A 67 2.86 -16.07 12.79
CA LYS A 67 1.91 -17.16 12.59
C LYS A 67 0.54 -16.56 12.31
N PRO A 68 -0.04 -16.84 11.13
CA PRO A 68 0.50 -17.66 10.03
C PRO A 68 1.74 -17.04 9.38
N VAL A 69 2.50 -17.88 8.68
CA VAL A 69 3.68 -17.44 7.93
C VAL A 69 3.27 -16.41 6.88
N ARG A 70 4.06 -15.36 6.75
CA ARG A 70 3.84 -14.30 5.78
C ARG A 70 4.92 -14.33 4.72
N HIS A 71 4.59 -13.77 3.55
CA HIS A 71 5.55 -13.59 2.48
C HIS A 71 5.80 -12.12 2.25
N TRP A 72 6.99 -11.81 1.75
CA TRP A 72 7.31 -10.48 1.25
C TRP A 72 6.75 -10.33 -0.16
N TYR A 73 6.10 -9.19 -0.39
CA TYR A 73 5.54 -8.82 -1.69
C TYR A 73 6.23 -7.57 -2.20
N HIS A 74 6.45 -7.53 -3.52
CA HIS A 74 6.73 -6.26 -4.20
C HIS A 74 5.39 -5.59 -4.48
N VAL A 75 5.18 -4.41 -3.92
CA VAL A 75 3.90 -3.72 -3.98
C VAL A 75 4.08 -2.38 -4.70
N THR A 76 3.17 -2.12 -5.63
CA THR A 76 2.97 -0.81 -6.22
C THR A 76 1.66 -0.27 -5.64
N TYR A 77 1.68 0.93 -5.08
CA TYR A 77 0.50 1.52 -4.47
C TYR A 77 0.40 3.00 -4.77
N GLU A 78 -0.80 3.52 -4.60
CA GLU A 78 -1.10 4.95 -4.72
C GLU A 78 -1.45 5.52 -3.35
N ALA A 79 -0.95 6.71 -3.11
CA ALA A 79 -1.25 7.45 -1.87
C ALA A 79 -0.99 8.95 -2.04
#